data_27d8c7a311084d2856e74ea21de3738a
#
_entry.id   27d8c7a311084d2856e74ea21de3738a
#
_cell.length_a   1.000
_cell.length_b   1.000
_cell.length_c   1.000
_cell.angle_alpha   90.00
_cell.angle_beta   90.00
_cell.angle_gamma   90.00
#
_symmetry.space_group_name_H-M   'P 1'
#
loop_
_entity.id
_entity.type
_entity.pdbx_description
1 polymer ?
#
loop_
_entity_poly.entity_id
_entity_poly.type
_entity_poly.pdbx_seq_one_letter_code
_entity_poly.pdbx_strand_id
1 'polypeptide(L)'
;MSKQVQDAYIVAATRAPIGRSGRGYFKNTRPDDLLVAVVRNALKQLPTLDPKAIEDAIIGCSFPEAEQGANIARVAMVLAGLPHSVGGVTVNRFCASGLTAVQMAADRIRVGQADVMIAGGAESMSLVPMGGNKPSFNLNVFAHDENVGIAYGMGLTAEKVATQWKVSREAQDAFALASHQKALKAFAAGEFAAEMTPIEIVERFPNLATGEVGAKTRTVNLDEGARPDTSLEGLAKLKPVFAAKGSVTAGNSSQTSDGAGALILASEKAIKEFNLKPLARFVSFAVRGVPPEIMGIGPIEAIPVALRHAGLKLDDIGWIELNEAFAAQALAVIDTVGLDPNKVNPLGGAIALGHPLGATGAIRSATVVHALHRHNLKYGMVTMCVGMGQGAAGIFERV
;
A
#
# COMPACT_ATOMS: atom_id res chain seq x y z
N MET A 1 29.27 19.20 16.57
CA MET A 1 29.19 17.72 16.71
C MET A 1 28.46 17.19 15.48
N SER A 2 29.07 16.29 14.71
CA SER A 2 28.35 15.60 13.64
C SER A 2 27.26 14.74 14.28
N LYS A 3 25.99 14.92 13.90
CA LYS A 3 24.92 14.04 14.36
C LYS A 3 25.21 12.64 13.83
N GLN A 4 25.32 11.68 14.72
CA GLN A 4 25.45 10.28 14.33
C GLN A 4 24.10 9.81 13.79
N VAL A 5 24.08 9.21 12.61
CA VAL A 5 22.89 8.58 12.06
C VAL A 5 22.57 7.36 12.90
N GLN A 6 21.33 7.24 13.37
CA GLN A 6 20.84 6.10 14.15
C GLN A 6 19.87 5.24 13.33
N ASP A 7 19.56 4.04 13.81
CA ASP A 7 18.56 3.20 13.18
C ASP A 7 17.14 3.62 13.57
N ALA A 8 16.20 3.32 12.68
CA ALA A 8 14.77 3.49 12.91
C ALA A 8 14.09 2.12 12.89
N TYR A 9 13.37 1.79 13.95
CA TYR A 9 12.74 0.51 14.16
C TYR A 9 11.23 0.62 14.09
N ILE A 10 10.60 -0.35 13.42
CA ILE A 10 9.15 -0.53 13.45
C ILE A 10 8.82 -1.31 14.72
N VAL A 11 7.97 -0.77 15.58
CA VAL A 11 7.56 -1.35 16.85
C VAL A 11 6.10 -1.80 16.85
N ALA A 12 5.29 -1.29 15.93
CA ALA A 12 3.94 -1.77 15.64
C ALA A 12 3.65 -1.61 14.14
N ALA A 13 2.89 -2.56 13.57
CA ALA A 13 2.47 -2.52 12.18
C ALA A 13 1.10 -3.22 12.04
N THR A 14 0.13 -2.53 11.45
CA THR A 14 -1.23 -3.05 11.30
C THR A 14 -1.94 -2.43 10.10
N ARG A 15 -3.01 -3.07 9.65
CA ARG A 15 -3.82 -2.61 8.53
C ARG A 15 -5.29 -2.94 8.71
N ALA A 16 -6.15 -2.17 8.10
CA ALA A 16 -7.55 -2.55 7.89
C ALA A 16 -7.65 -3.67 6.84
N PRO A 17 -8.74 -4.42 6.81
CA PRO A 17 -9.14 -5.16 5.61
C PRO A 17 -9.22 -4.22 4.41
N ILE A 18 -9.05 -4.75 3.21
CA ILE A 18 -9.21 -4.00 1.97
C ILE A 18 -10.61 -4.25 1.42
N GLY A 19 -11.37 -3.17 1.21
CA GLY A 19 -12.71 -3.18 0.63
C GLY A 19 -12.69 -2.90 -0.87
N ARG A 20 -13.66 -3.44 -1.63
CA ARG A 20 -13.86 -3.10 -3.05
C ARG A 20 -14.53 -1.73 -3.18
N SER A 21 -13.95 -0.87 -4.00
CA SER A 21 -14.53 0.44 -4.27
C SER A 21 -15.96 0.36 -4.81
N GLY A 22 -16.82 1.26 -4.35
CA GLY A 22 -18.18 1.51 -4.83
C GLY A 22 -19.22 0.46 -4.45
N ARG A 23 -18.82 -0.75 -4.06
CA ARG A 23 -19.74 -1.87 -3.74
C ARG A 23 -19.33 -2.72 -2.54
N GLY A 24 -18.13 -2.52 -2.03
CA GLY A 24 -17.57 -3.32 -0.95
C GLY A 24 -17.91 -2.83 0.44
N TYR A 25 -17.20 -3.40 1.41
CA TYR A 25 -17.42 -3.16 2.84
C TYR A 25 -17.39 -1.68 3.21
N PHE A 26 -16.42 -0.94 2.63
CA PHE A 26 -16.10 0.44 3.04
C PHE A 26 -16.65 1.51 2.10
N LYS A 27 -17.55 1.16 1.17
CA LYS A 27 -18.09 2.11 0.17
C LYS A 27 -18.69 3.39 0.75
N ASN A 28 -19.13 3.36 2.01
CA ASN A 28 -19.69 4.50 2.74
C ASN A 28 -18.88 4.83 4.01
N THR A 29 -17.71 4.20 4.20
CA THR A 29 -16.84 4.44 5.35
C THR A 29 -15.81 5.49 5.00
N ARG A 30 -15.69 6.52 5.83
CA ARG A 30 -14.71 7.57 5.62
C ARG A 30 -13.28 7.05 5.76
N PRO A 31 -12.35 7.48 4.90
CA PRO A 31 -10.94 7.04 4.99
C PRO A 31 -10.23 7.51 6.27
N ASP A 32 -10.63 8.66 6.82
CA ASP A 32 -10.13 9.13 8.12
C ASP A 32 -10.58 8.20 9.27
N ASP A 33 -11.80 7.66 9.25
CA ASP A 33 -12.27 6.67 10.22
C ASP A 33 -11.48 5.35 10.13
N LEU A 34 -11.19 4.88 8.92
CA LEU A 34 -10.33 3.70 8.72
C LEU A 34 -8.91 3.95 9.26
N LEU A 35 -8.35 5.14 9.01
CA LEU A 35 -7.04 5.52 9.51
C LEU A 35 -7.02 5.61 11.03
N VAL A 36 -8.03 6.21 11.65
CA VAL A 36 -8.21 6.26 13.11
C VAL A 36 -8.22 4.86 13.72
N ALA A 37 -8.96 3.93 13.11
CA ALA A 37 -9.05 2.56 13.61
C ALA A 37 -7.69 1.86 13.60
N VAL A 38 -6.92 1.93 12.50
CA VAL A 38 -5.61 1.29 12.43
C VAL A 38 -4.58 1.97 13.33
N VAL A 39 -4.59 3.30 13.48
CA VAL A 39 -3.72 4.02 14.40
C VAL A 39 -4.01 3.62 15.86
N ARG A 40 -5.28 3.58 16.26
CA ARG A 40 -5.67 3.11 17.60
C ARG A 40 -5.25 1.67 17.85
N ASN A 41 -5.36 0.79 16.85
CA ASN A 41 -4.93 -0.60 16.99
C ASN A 41 -3.40 -0.73 17.08
N ALA A 42 -2.64 0.08 16.31
CA ALA A 42 -1.18 0.13 16.44
C ALA A 42 -0.75 0.58 17.84
N LEU A 43 -1.40 1.60 18.40
CA LEU A 43 -1.13 2.09 19.76
C LEU A 43 -1.48 1.06 20.84
N LYS A 44 -2.56 0.29 20.66
CA LYS A 44 -2.93 -0.81 21.60
C LYS A 44 -1.87 -1.91 21.68
N GLN A 45 -1.05 -2.09 20.66
CA GLN A 45 0.06 -3.05 20.66
C GLN A 45 1.23 -2.57 21.54
N LEU A 46 1.25 -1.29 21.93
CA LEU A 46 2.32 -0.62 22.66
C LEU A 46 1.80 0.00 23.97
N PRO A 47 1.33 -0.80 24.93
CA PRO A 47 0.67 -0.28 26.15
C PRO A 47 1.58 0.54 27.06
N THR A 48 2.89 0.43 26.90
CA THR A 48 3.90 1.16 27.67
C THR A 48 4.32 2.48 27.04
N LEU A 49 3.97 2.71 25.76
CA LEU A 49 4.28 3.95 25.07
C LEU A 49 3.41 5.09 25.57
N ASP A 50 4.03 6.16 26.09
CA ASP A 50 3.30 7.41 26.34
C ASP A 50 2.97 8.08 24.99
N PRO A 51 1.70 8.28 24.65
CA PRO A 51 1.33 8.97 23.41
C PRO A 51 1.90 10.39 23.27
N LYS A 52 2.31 11.03 24.37
CA LYS A 52 2.97 12.34 24.35
C LYS A 52 4.38 12.31 23.77
N ALA A 53 5.00 11.12 23.72
CA ALA A 53 6.31 10.93 23.08
C ALA A 53 6.24 10.88 21.55
N ILE A 54 5.04 10.79 20.97
CA ILE A 54 4.86 10.81 19.52
C ILE A 54 4.97 12.27 19.05
N GLU A 55 5.92 12.55 18.15
CA GLU A 55 6.17 13.91 17.70
C GLU A 55 5.35 14.27 16.46
N ASP A 56 5.22 13.34 15.51
CA ASP A 56 4.56 13.64 14.23
C ASP A 56 3.96 12.38 13.60
N ALA A 57 3.03 12.57 12.67
CA ALA A 57 2.42 11.53 11.85
C ALA A 57 2.55 11.87 10.37
N ILE A 58 3.10 10.95 9.58
CA ILE A 58 3.23 11.10 8.14
C ILE A 58 2.32 10.08 7.47
N ILE A 59 1.32 10.56 6.72
CA ILE A 59 0.28 9.73 6.13
C ILE A 59 0.23 9.91 4.62
N GLY A 60 0.33 8.79 3.91
CA GLY A 60 0.18 8.72 2.47
C GLY A 60 -1.29 8.78 2.05
N CYS A 61 -1.59 9.62 1.05
CA CYS A 61 -2.88 9.67 0.38
C CYS A 61 -2.67 10.13 -1.06
N SER A 62 -3.23 9.41 -2.04
CA SER A 62 -3.00 9.70 -3.46
C SER A 62 -3.84 10.85 -3.99
N PHE A 63 -5.05 11.00 -3.48
CA PHE A 63 -5.97 12.08 -3.86
C PHE A 63 -6.50 12.78 -2.62
N PRO A 64 -5.68 13.62 -1.95
CA PRO A 64 -6.01 14.24 -0.66
C PRO A 64 -7.02 15.38 -0.84
N GLU A 65 -8.24 15.05 -1.20
CA GLU A 65 -9.37 15.95 -1.37
C GLU A 65 -10.66 15.37 -0.78
N ALA A 66 -11.74 16.12 -0.74
CA ALA A 66 -13.05 15.74 -0.21
C ALA A 66 -12.93 15.02 1.15
N GLU A 67 -13.44 13.79 1.30
CA GLU A 67 -13.41 13.02 2.55
C GLU A 67 -12.00 12.66 3.05
N GLN A 68 -11.00 12.76 2.20
CA GLN A 68 -9.58 12.55 2.56
C GLN A 68 -8.73 13.82 2.40
N GLY A 69 -9.41 14.97 2.31
CA GLY A 69 -8.79 16.30 2.21
C GLY A 69 -8.39 16.91 3.55
N ALA A 70 -8.15 18.20 3.53
CA ALA A 70 -7.86 19.04 4.69
C ALA A 70 -6.77 18.50 5.64
N ASN A 71 -5.72 17.88 5.11
CA ASN A 71 -4.67 17.20 5.87
C ASN A 71 -5.21 16.04 6.72
N ILE A 72 -5.61 14.96 6.04
CA ILE A 72 -6.16 13.75 6.66
C ILE A 72 -5.26 13.20 7.79
N ALA A 73 -3.93 13.38 7.72
CA ALA A 73 -3.02 12.98 8.78
C ALA A 73 -3.38 13.66 10.10
N ARG A 74 -3.44 15.00 10.11
CA ARG A 74 -3.74 15.75 11.33
C ARG A 74 -5.16 15.49 11.83
N VAL A 75 -6.13 15.43 10.91
CA VAL A 75 -7.53 15.12 11.24
C VAL A 75 -7.62 13.77 11.96
N ALA A 76 -7.01 12.73 11.40
CA ALA A 76 -7.07 11.39 11.99
C ALA A 76 -6.35 11.31 13.35
N MET A 77 -5.22 12.00 13.55
CA MET A 77 -4.52 11.98 14.85
C MET A 77 -5.38 12.60 15.95
N VAL A 78 -6.06 13.71 15.66
CA VAL A 78 -6.99 14.35 16.63
C VAL A 78 -8.18 13.42 16.92
N LEU A 79 -8.79 12.83 15.88
CA LEU A 79 -9.90 11.88 16.03
C LEU A 79 -9.48 10.57 16.73
N ALA A 80 -8.22 10.15 16.58
CA ALA A 80 -7.68 9.01 17.32
C ALA A 80 -7.54 9.27 18.81
N GLY A 81 -7.60 10.53 19.23
CA GLY A 81 -7.46 10.95 20.64
C GLY A 81 -6.01 11.16 21.06
N LEU A 82 -5.10 11.35 20.10
CA LEU A 82 -3.71 11.67 20.39
C LEU A 82 -3.58 13.09 20.98
N PRO A 83 -2.53 13.38 21.76
CA PRO A 83 -2.25 14.71 22.28
C PRO A 83 -2.15 15.74 21.15
N HIS A 84 -2.56 16.98 21.43
CA HIS A 84 -2.51 18.06 20.45
C HIS A 84 -1.07 18.43 20.02
N SER A 85 -0.08 18.01 20.78
CA SER A 85 1.34 18.14 20.46
C SER A 85 1.79 17.29 19.26
N VAL A 86 1.06 16.20 18.95
CA VAL A 86 1.37 15.34 17.80
C VAL A 86 1.05 16.08 16.50
N GLY A 87 2.05 16.30 15.67
CA GLY A 87 1.89 16.89 14.35
C GLY A 87 1.16 15.96 13.37
N GLY A 88 1.08 16.39 12.12
CA GLY A 88 0.55 15.56 11.03
C GLY A 88 0.79 16.19 9.67
N VAL A 89 1.28 15.39 8.72
CA VAL A 89 1.47 15.80 7.33
C VAL A 89 0.96 14.71 6.39
N THR A 90 0.26 15.13 5.35
CA THR A 90 -0.21 14.24 4.27
C THR A 90 0.75 14.34 3.10
N VAL A 91 1.21 13.18 2.60
CA VAL A 91 2.16 13.11 1.48
C VAL A 91 1.57 12.34 0.31
N ASN A 92 1.90 12.77 -0.90
CA ASN A 92 1.44 12.15 -2.13
C ASN A 92 2.62 11.73 -3.01
N ARG A 93 2.72 10.44 -3.25
CA ARG A 93 3.49 9.78 -4.30
C ARG A 93 2.63 8.66 -4.89
N PHE A 94 1.36 8.95 -5.13
CA PHE A 94 0.38 7.98 -5.63
C PHE A 94 0.48 6.62 -4.90
N CYS A 95 0.66 5.53 -5.65
CA CYS A 95 0.73 4.17 -5.09
C CYS A 95 1.77 3.98 -3.99
N ALA A 96 2.87 4.75 -4.01
CA ALA A 96 3.95 4.65 -3.04
C ALA A 96 3.85 5.65 -1.87
N SER A 97 2.75 6.38 -1.73
CA SER A 97 2.60 7.39 -0.66
C SER A 97 2.81 6.79 0.73
N GLY A 98 2.19 5.65 1.02
CA GLY A 98 2.33 4.98 2.32
C GLY A 98 3.75 4.49 2.60
N LEU A 99 4.45 3.93 1.59
CA LEU A 99 5.85 3.53 1.74
C LEU A 99 6.78 4.74 1.89
N THR A 100 6.49 5.84 1.17
CA THR A 100 7.19 7.11 1.32
C THR A 100 6.98 7.70 2.73
N ALA A 101 5.78 7.57 3.30
CA ALA A 101 5.51 7.99 4.67
C ALA A 101 6.37 7.22 5.69
N VAL A 102 6.52 5.89 5.51
CA VAL A 102 7.41 5.07 6.35
C VAL A 102 8.86 5.53 6.23
N GLN A 103 9.35 5.77 5.01
CA GLN A 103 10.70 6.28 4.77
C GLN A 103 10.93 7.64 5.44
N MET A 104 10.03 8.59 5.23
CA MET A 104 10.18 9.94 5.80
C MET A 104 10.17 9.91 7.32
N ALA A 105 9.33 9.10 7.96
CA ALA A 105 9.31 8.89 9.40
C ALA A 105 10.62 8.26 9.90
N ALA A 106 11.12 7.23 9.20
CA ALA A 106 12.41 6.61 9.52
C ALA A 106 13.57 7.61 9.41
N ASP A 107 13.58 8.47 8.39
CA ASP A 107 14.64 9.46 8.21
C ASP A 107 14.64 10.55 9.31
N ARG A 108 13.45 10.96 9.79
CA ARG A 108 13.35 11.89 10.93
C ARG A 108 13.99 11.29 12.19
N ILE A 109 13.76 10.00 12.43
CA ILE A 109 14.40 9.28 13.54
C ILE A 109 15.89 9.15 13.31
N ARG A 110 16.34 8.72 12.12
CA ARG A 110 17.74 8.51 11.78
C ARG A 110 18.61 9.73 11.99
N VAL A 111 18.10 10.90 11.66
CA VAL A 111 18.84 12.16 11.85
C VAL A 111 18.67 12.76 13.24
N GLY A 112 17.98 12.06 14.17
CA GLY A 112 17.77 12.48 15.55
C GLY A 112 16.87 13.70 15.68
N GLN A 113 15.91 13.87 14.79
CA GLN A 113 14.87 14.91 14.85
C GLN A 113 13.59 14.44 15.53
N ALA A 114 13.42 13.12 15.69
CA ALA A 114 12.29 12.50 16.38
C ALA A 114 12.75 11.19 17.03
N ASP A 115 12.08 10.80 18.12
CA ASP A 115 12.26 9.52 18.78
C ASP A 115 11.10 8.56 18.50
N VAL A 116 9.86 9.06 18.31
CA VAL A 116 8.68 8.24 17.98
C VAL A 116 7.84 8.91 16.90
N MET A 117 7.54 8.17 15.83
CA MET A 117 6.79 8.65 14.67
C MET A 117 5.66 7.68 14.32
N ILE A 118 4.54 8.21 13.84
CA ILE A 118 3.52 7.43 13.14
C ILE A 118 3.72 7.57 11.64
N ALA A 119 3.72 6.45 10.93
CA ALA A 119 3.69 6.41 9.47
C ALA A 119 2.50 5.57 9.01
N GLY A 120 1.86 5.97 7.91
CA GLY A 120 0.71 5.21 7.45
C GLY A 120 0.23 5.63 6.08
N GLY A 121 -0.96 5.19 5.74
CA GLY A 121 -1.64 5.60 4.54
C GLY A 121 -3.13 5.28 4.61
N ALA A 122 -3.93 6.09 3.95
CA ALA A 122 -5.37 5.88 3.80
C ALA A 122 -5.81 6.26 2.38
N GLU A 123 -6.75 5.51 1.86
CA GLU A 123 -7.37 5.81 0.56
C GLU A 123 -8.79 5.25 0.53
N SER A 124 -9.74 6.03 0.04
CA SER A 124 -11.07 5.57 -0.35
C SER A 124 -11.33 5.92 -1.80
N MET A 125 -11.19 4.91 -2.67
CA MET A 125 -11.56 5.06 -4.08
C MET A 125 -13.08 4.93 -4.29
N SER A 126 -13.84 4.66 -3.23
CA SER A 126 -15.30 4.72 -3.20
C SER A 126 -15.82 6.15 -3.12
N LEU A 127 -15.20 6.97 -2.27
CA LEU A 127 -15.65 8.34 -1.98
C LEU A 127 -14.89 9.39 -2.81
N VAL A 128 -13.61 9.12 -3.12
CA VAL A 128 -12.80 9.98 -3.98
C VAL A 128 -12.30 9.17 -5.17
N PRO A 129 -12.76 9.47 -6.40
CA PRO A 129 -12.40 8.69 -7.57
C PRO A 129 -10.91 8.84 -7.92
N MET A 130 -10.38 7.85 -8.62
CA MET A 130 -9.01 7.94 -9.16
C MET A 130 -8.91 9.10 -10.15
N GLY A 131 -7.98 10.01 -9.92
CA GLY A 131 -7.86 11.28 -10.65
C GLY A 131 -8.44 12.47 -9.90
N GLY A 132 -9.14 12.25 -8.79
CA GLY A 132 -9.83 13.28 -8.03
C GLY A 132 -11.17 13.68 -8.62
N ASN A 133 -11.94 14.51 -7.88
CA ASN A 133 -13.26 15.00 -8.33
C ASN A 133 -13.15 16.09 -9.39
N LYS A 134 -12.01 16.79 -9.44
CA LYS A 134 -11.77 17.87 -10.41
C LYS A 134 -10.36 17.74 -10.99
N PRO A 135 -10.10 16.75 -11.86
CA PRO A 135 -8.81 16.64 -12.52
C PRO A 135 -8.56 17.85 -13.42
N SER A 136 -7.37 18.46 -13.29
CA SER A 136 -6.96 19.60 -14.09
C SER A 136 -5.47 19.51 -14.39
N PHE A 137 -5.13 19.15 -15.62
CA PHE A 137 -3.74 19.10 -16.08
C PHE A 137 -3.28 20.47 -16.58
N ASN A 138 -2.00 20.77 -16.38
CA ASN A 138 -1.36 21.86 -17.09
C ASN A 138 -1.38 21.56 -18.60
N LEU A 139 -1.88 22.48 -19.40
CA LEU A 139 -2.01 22.30 -20.86
C LEU A 139 -0.66 22.06 -21.56
N ASN A 140 0.45 22.51 -20.98
CA ASN A 140 1.80 22.25 -21.49
C ASN A 140 2.15 20.75 -21.48
N VAL A 141 1.45 19.90 -20.72
CA VAL A 141 1.59 18.44 -20.79
C VAL A 141 1.27 17.93 -22.19
N PHE A 142 0.36 18.58 -22.89
CA PHE A 142 -0.11 18.21 -24.23
C PHE A 142 0.64 18.94 -25.37
N ALA A 143 1.58 19.82 -25.04
CA ALA A 143 2.38 20.55 -26.02
C ALA A 143 3.51 19.71 -26.64
N HIS A 144 3.89 18.60 -25.99
CA HIS A 144 4.97 17.72 -26.41
C HIS A 144 4.56 16.27 -26.23
N ASP A 145 4.72 15.46 -27.29
CA ASP A 145 4.28 14.04 -27.32
C ASP A 145 4.88 13.20 -26.19
N GLU A 146 6.14 13.46 -25.82
CA GLU A 146 6.82 12.77 -24.72
C GLU A 146 6.20 12.99 -23.34
N ASN A 147 5.44 14.08 -23.17
CA ASN A 147 4.80 14.43 -21.90
C ASN A 147 3.37 13.89 -21.77
N VAL A 148 2.72 13.57 -22.89
CA VAL A 148 1.31 13.15 -22.92
C VAL A 148 1.05 11.91 -22.05
N GLY A 149 2.05 11.06 -21.89
CA GLY A 149 2.01 9.89 -20.99
C GLY A 149 1.64 10.22 -19.53
N ILE A 150 1.87 11.45 -19.07
CA ILE A 150 1.45 11.93 -17.73
C ILE A 150 -0.07 11.86 -17.56
N ALA A 151 -0.82 12.12 -18.63
CA ALA A 151 -2.28 12.12 -18.63
C ALA A 151 -2.89 10.74 -18.96
N TYR A 152 -2.08 9.73 -19.19
CA TYR A 152 -2.60 8.39 -19.51
C TYR A 152 -3.29 7.77 -18.27
N GLY A 153 -4.44 7.16 -18.50
CA GLY A 153 -5.02 6.23 -17.54
C GLY A 153 -4.10 5.02 -17.34
N MET A 154 -4.03 4.52 -16.12
CA MET A 154 -3.07 3.47 -15.73
C MET A 154 -3.19 2.19 -16.58
N GLY A 155 -4.38 1.85 -17.04
CA GLY A 155 -4.57 0.70 -17.93
C GLY A 155 -3.90 0.85 -19.30
N LEU A 156 -3.84 2.07 -19.87
CA LEU A 156 -3.11 2.32 -21.11
C LEU A 156 -1.60 2.15 -20.93
N THR A 157 -1.07 2.57 -19.78
CA THR A 157 0.34 2.34 -19.46
C THR A 157 0.65 0.86 -19.32
N ALA A 158 -0.27 0.07 -18.75
CA ALA A 158 -0.14 -1.39 -18.66
C ALA A 158 -0.15 -2.07 -20.02
N GLU A 159 -0.99 -1.63 -20.97
CA GLU A 159 -1.00 -2.14 -22.34
C GLU A 159 0.32 -1.83 -23.08
N LYS A 160 0.90 -0.64 -22.87
CA LYS A 160 2.22 -0.30 -23.40
C LYS A 160 3.30 -1.22 -22.83
N VAL A 161 3.29 -1.47 -21.53
CA VAL A 161 4.23 -2.41 -20.88
C VAL A 161 4.02 -3.82 -21.45
N ALA A 162 2.77 -4.32 -21.53
CA ALA A 162 2.48 -5.64 -22.11
C ALA A 162 3.06 -5.79 -23.51
N THR A 163 2.93 -4.75 -24.34
CA THR A 163 3.44 -4.74 -25.71
C THR A 163 4.97 -4.71 -25.77
N GLN A 164 5.62 -3.79 -25.02
CA GLN A 164 7.06 -3.60 -25.08
C GLN A 164 7.85 -4.76 -24.45
N TRP A 165 7.33 -5.33 -23.34
CA TRP A 165 7.93 -6.49 -22.65
C TRP A 165 7.39 -7.82 -23.17
N LYS A 166 6.51 -7.80 -24.19
CA LYS A 166 5.92 -8.99 -24.83
C LYS A 166 5.24 -9.93 -23.83
N VAL A 167 4.55 -9.36 -22.83
CA VAL A 167 3.82 -10.14 -21.83
C VAL A 167 2.48 -10.57 -22.44
N SER A 168 2.32 -11.87 -22.69
CA SER A 168 1.10 -12.40 -23.33
C SER A 168 -0.12 -12.31 -22.42
N ARG A 169 -1.31 -12.37 -23.00
CA ARG A 169 -2.58 -12.40 -22.29
C ARG A 169 -2.68 -13.63 -21.37
N GLU A 170 -2.23 -14.77 -21.86
CA GLU A 170 -2.26 -16.04 -21.13
C GLU A 170 -1.35 -15.98 -19.89
N ALA A 171 -0.16 -15.38 -20.01
CA ALA A 171 0.73 -15.18 -18.87
C ALA A 171 0.11 -14.24 -17.82
N GLN A 172 -0.54 -13.16 -18.25
CA GLN A 172 -1.25 -12.23 -17.37
C GLN A 172 -2.40 -12.92 -16.62
N ASP A 173 -3.20 -13.72 -17.30
CA ASP A 173 -4.33 -14.43 -16.69
C ASP A 173 -3.84 -15.54 -15.74
N ALA A 174 -2.77 -16.26 -16.07
CA ALA A 174 -2.17 -17.25 -15.19
C ALA A 174 -1.60 -16.60 -13.89
N PHE A 175 -0.94 -15.46 -14.02
CA PHE A 175 -0.46 -14.68 -12.89
C PHE A 175 -1.60 -14.22 -11.98
N ALA A 176 -2.69 -13.71 -12.55
CA ALA A 176 -3.87 -13.28 -11.82
C ALA A 176 -4.54 -14.43 -11.06
N LEU A 177 -4.70 -15.60 -11.70
CA LEU A 177 -5.21 -16.80 -11.04
C LEU A 177 -4.33 -17.19 -9.86
N ALA A 178 -3.00 -17.21 -10.04
CA ALA A 178 -2.07 -17.55 -8.96
C ALA A 178 -2.16 -16.58 -7.79
N SER A 179 -2.34 -15.28 -8.04
CA SER A 179 -2.54 -14.27 -6.99
C SER A 179 -3.79 -14.59 -6.15
N HIS A 180 -4.93 -14.91 -6.77
CA HIS A 180 -6.15 -15.30 -6.05
C HIS A 180 -5.96 -16.60 -5.25
N GLN A 181 -5.32 -17.63 -5.83
CA GLN A 181 -5.08 -18.90 -5.14
C GLN A 181 -4.18 -18.73 -3.92
N LYS A 182 -3.10 -17.94 -4.04
CA LYS A 182 -2.20 -17.60 -2.93
C LYS A 182 -2.96 -16.87 -1.82
N ALA A 183 -3.80 -15.88 -2.15
CA ALA A 183 -4.59 -15.12 -1.17
C ALA A 183 -5.58 -16.01 -0.40
N LEU A 184 -6.31 -16.86 -1.10
CA LEU A 184 -7.27 -17.79 -0.48
C LEU A 184 -6.58 -18.79 0.46
N LYS A 185 -5.41 -19.31 0.04
CA LYS A 185 -4.58 -20.19 0.88
C LYS A 185 -4.08 -19.46 2.12
N ALA A 186 -3.64 -18.20 1.96
CA ALA A 186 -3.17 -17.38 3.07
C ALA A 186 -4.29 -17.07 4.09
N PHE A 187 -5.52 -16.78 3.64
CA PHE A 187 -6.67 -16.61 4.53
C PHE A 187 -6.98 -17.87 5.31
N ALA A 188 -7.00 -19.03 4.64
CA ALA A 188 -7.28 -20.31 5.29
C ALA A 188 -6.19 -20.67 6.34
N ALA A 189 -4.94 -20.25 6.12
CA ALA A 189 -3.82 -20.47 7.04
C ALA A 189 -3.72 -19.39 8.15
N GLY A 190 -4.57 -18.35 8.15
CA GLY A 190 -4.52 -17.27 9.14
C GLY A 190 -3.29 -16.36 9.01
N GLU A 191 -2.67 -16.31 7.83
CA GLU A 191 -1.41 -15.58 7.58
C GLU A 191 -1.52 -14.07 7.90
N PHE A 192 -2.68 -13.47 7.73
CA PHE A 192 -2.90 -12.04 7.97
C PHE A 192 -3.34 -11.69 9.40
N ALA A 193 -3.54 -12.67 10.28
CA ALA A 193 -4.17 -12.43 11.59
C ALA A 193 -3.41 -11.41 12.46
N ALA A 194 -2.07 -11.45 12.45
CA ALA A 194 -1.24 -10.57 13.29
C ALA A 194 -1.23 -9.09 12.83
N GLU A 195 -1.48 -8.84 11.55
CA GLU A 195 -1.47 -7.49 10.97
C GLU A 195 -2.87 -6.86 10.89
N MET A 196 -3.93 -7.66 11.05
CA MET A 196 -5.30 -7.22 10.78
C MET A 196 -5.91 -6.43 11.93
N THR A 197 -6.43 -5.26 11.61
CA THR A 197 -7.30 -4.47 12.48
C THR A 197 -8.75 -4.75 12.10
N PRO A 198 -9.55 -5.45 12.92
CA PRO A 198 -10.97 -5.60 12.67
C PRO A 198 -11.67 -4.24 12.66
N ILE A 199 -12.52 -4.00 11.67
CA ILE A 199 -13.27 -2.75 11.49
C ILE A 199 -14.75 -3.00 11.74
N GLU A 200 -15.33 -2.22 12.63
CA GLU A 200 -16.79 -2.22 12.83
C GLU A 200 -17.44 -1.29 11.80
N ILE A 201 -18.40 -1.81 11.05
CA ILE A 201 -19.18 -1.07 10.06
C ILE A 201 -20.61 -0.97 10.55
N VAL A 202 -21.16 0.25 10.56
CA VAL A 202 -22.57 0.52 10.85
C VAL A 202 -23.30 0.84 9.55
N GLU A 203 -24.06 -0.13 9.06
CA GLU A 203 -24.95 0.04 7.91
C GLU A 203 -26.28 0.61 8.38
N ARG A 204 -26.67 1.77 7.84
CA ARG A 204 -27.97 2.40 8.12
C ARG A 204 -28.90 2.20 6.93
N PHE A 205 -30.14 1.86 7.21
CA PHE A 205 -31.15 1.65 6.19
C PHE A 205 -32.51 2.24 6.64
N PRO A 206 -33.28 2.81 5.70
CA PRO A 206 -34.63 3.29 6.01
C PRO A 206 -35.56 2.11 6.27
N ASN A 207 -36.34 2.14 7.35
CA ASN A 207 -37.47 1.27 7.55
C ASN A 207 -38.72 1.93 6.97
N LEU A 208 -39.09 1.53 5.76
CA LEU A 208 -40.21 2.14 5.04
C LEU A 208 -41.58 1.92 5.72
N ALA A 209 -41.69 0.95 6.61
CA ALA A 209 -42.94 0.64 7.34
C ALA A 209 -43.12 1.57 8.56
N THR A 210 -42.03 1.95 9.23
CA THR A 210 -42.09 2.77 10.47
C THR A 210 -41.63 4.20 10.26
N GLY A 211 -40.94 4.52 9.13
CA GLY A 211 -40.30 5.79 8.90
C GLY A 211 -38.99 6.01 9.69
N GLU A 212 -38.55 5.02 10.45
CA GLU A 212 -37.37 5.07 11.27
C GLU A 212 -36.11 4.63 10.49
N VAL A 213 -34.92 5.01 10.97
CA VAL A 213 -33.64 4.54 10.43
C VAL A 213 -33.17 3.37 11.27
N GLY A 214 -33.18 2.18 10.68
CA GLY A 214 -32.55 1.00 11.25
C GLY A 214 -31.03 1.06 11.11
N ALA A 215 -30.31 0.42 12.03
CA ALA A 215 -28.86 0.26 11.95
C ALA A 215 -28.47 -1.21 12.18
N LYS A 216 -27.54 -1.72 11.36
CA LYS A 216 -26.94 -3.04 11.52
C LYS A 216 -25.42 -2.87 11.62
N THR A 217 -24.88 -3.34 12.73
CA THR A 217 -23.44 -3.36 12.95
C THR A 217 -22.86 -4.72 12.55
N ARG A 218 -21.73 -4.71 11.86
CA ARG A 218 -20.92 -5.90 11.59
C ARG A 218 -19.45 -5.61 11.69
N THR A 219 -18.66 -6.59 12.13
CA THR A 219 -17.21 -6.52 12.13
C THR A 219 -16.66 -7.20 10.87
N VAL A 220 -15.76 -6.51 10.15
CA VAL A 220 -15.01 -7.07 9.02
C VAL A 220 -13.54 -7.20 9.39
N ASN A 221 -12.95 -8.34 9.04
CA ASN A 221 -11.58 -8.70 9.38
C ASN A 221 -10.86 -9.48 8.26
N LEU A 222 -11.43 -9.49 7.06
CA LEU A 222 -10.85 -10.14 5.87
C LEU A 222 -10.95 -9.21 4.67
N ASP A 223 -9.93 -9.27 3.80
CA ASP A 223 -9.98 -8.60 2.50
C ASP A 223 -11.04 -9.26 1.62
N GLU A 224 -11.89 -8.46 0.98
CA GLU A 224 -13.01 -9.01 0.18
C GLU A 224 -12.67 -9.23 -1.30
N GLY A 225 -11.42 -8.97 -1.68
CA GLY A 225 -11.00 -9.00 -3.07
C GLY A 225 -10.82 -10.39 -3.67
N ALA A 226 -10.31 -11.35 -2.90
CA ALA A 226 -9.98 -12.69 -3.37
C ALA A 226 -11.23 -13.47 -3.82
N ARG A 227 -11.13 -14.14 -4.96
CA ARG A 227 -12.26 -14.82 -5.64
C ARG A 227 -12.01 -16.32 -5.76
N PRO A 228 -12.75 -17.15 -5.04
CA PRO A 228 -12.60 -18.61 -5.11
C PRO A 228 -13.08 -19.21 -6.45
N ASP A 229 -13.92 -18.49 -7.18
CA ASP A 229 -14.48 -18.89 -8.46
C ASP A 229 -13.60 -18.50 -9.68
N THR A 230 -12.41 -17.95 -9.45
CA THR A 230 -11.50 -17.57 -10.52
C THR A 230 -10.90 -18.80 -11.21
N SER A 231 -10.95 -18.84 -12.54
CA SER A 231 -10.35 -19.89 -13.38
C SER A 231 -9.75 -19.30 -14.65
N LEU A 232 -8.78 -20.00 -15.26
CA LEU A 232 -8.19 -19.57 -16.54
C LEU A 232 -9.25 -19.42 -17.63
N GLU A 233 -10.21 -20.36 -17.67
CA GLU A 233 -11.32 -20.30 -18.62
C GLU A 233 -12.20 -19.05 -18.39
N GLY A 234 -12.49 -18.72 -17.15
CA GLY A 234 -13.24 -17.51 -16.80
C GLY A 234 -12.51 -16.23 -17.16
N LEU A 235 -11.19 -16.16 -16.88
CA LEU A 235 -10.35 -15.03 -17.21
C LEU A 235 -10.21 -14.84 -18.73
N ALA A 236 -10.03 -15.92 -19.48
CA ALA A 236 -9.90 -15.87 -20.95
C ALA A 236 -11.13 -15.28 -21.66
N LYS A 237 -12.34 -15.41 -21.05
CA LYS A 237 -13.59 -14.84 -21.60
C LYS A 237 -13.69 -13.32 -21.39
N LEU A 238 -12.87 -12.72 -20.53
CA LEU A 238 -12.92 -11.29 -20.26
C LEU A 238 -12.36 -10.49 -21.46
N LYS A 239 -13.06 -9.42 -21.82
CA LYS A 239 -12.62 -8.51 -22.88
C LYS A 239 -11.58 -7.52 -22.33
N PRO A 240 -10.61 -7.11 -23.17
CA PRO A 240 -9.74 -5.97 -22.86
C PRO A 240 -10.58 -4.72 -22.55
N VAL A 241 -10.17 -3.94 -21.56
CA VAL A 241 -10.95 -2.78 -21.09
C VAL A 241 -10.28 -1.43 -21.36
N PHE A 242 -9.01 -1.42 -21.76
CA PHE A 242 -8.25 -0.19 -21.95
C PHE A 242 -7.84 0.08 -23.40
N ALA A 243 -7.72 -0.94 -24.22
CA ALA A 243 -7.41 -0.83 -25.65
C ALA A 243 -8.21 -1.85 -26.44
N ALA A 244 -8.71 -1.48 -27.63
CA ALA A 244 -9.57 -2.32 -28.45
C ALA A 244 -8.95 -3.68 -28.85
N LYS A 245 -7.63 -3.72 -29.03
CA LYS A 245 -6.83 -4.93 -29.32
C LYS A 245 -5.83 -5.20 -28.18
N GLY A 246 -6.18 -4.84 -26.96
CA GLY A 246 -5.34 -5.00 -25.80
C GLY A 246 -5.37 -6.40 -25.20
N SER A 247 -4.62 -6.56 -24.11
CA SER A 247 -4.52 -7.80 -23.33
C SER A 247 -4.91 -7.61 -21.87
N VAL A 248 -4.97 -6.36 -21.41
CA VAL A 248 -5.26 -6.02 -20.01
C VAL A 248 -6.78 -5.99 -19.78
N THR A 249 -7.23 -6.78 -18.82
CA THR A 249 -8.65 -6.96 -18.47
C THR A 249 -8.92 -6.61 -17.02
N ALA A 250 -10.19 -6.54 -16.64
CA ALA A 250 -10.57 -6.41 -15.24
C ALA A 250 -10.11 -7.59 -14.36
N GLY A 251 -9.85 -8.77 -14.95
CA GLY A 251 -9.42 -9.97 -14.25
C GLY A 251 -7.91 -10.05 -13.98
N ASN A 252 -7.09 -9.36 -14.79
CA ASN A 252 -5.64 -9.34 -14.63
C ASN A 252 -5.09 -7.97 -14.22
N SER A 253 -5.97 -7.14 -13.64
CA SER A 253 -5.69 -5.82 -13.05
C SER A 253 -6.04 -5.80 -11.57
N SER A 254 -5.38 -4.96 -10.79
CA SER A 254 -5.76 -4.72 -9.39
C SER A 254 -7.15 -4.09 -9.30
N GLN A 255 -7.81 -4.32 -8.19
CA GLN A 255 -9.11 -3.73 -7.90
C GLN A 255 -8.95 -2.31 -7.37
N THR A 256 -9.82 -1.38 -7.79
CA THR A 256 -10.00 -0.12 -7.08
C THR A 256 -10.55 -0.43 -5.69
N SER A 257 -9.96 0.18 -4.66
CA SER A 257 -10.14 -0.30 -3.29
C SER A 257 -10.15 0.82 -2.26
N ASP A 258 -10.68 0.49 -1.09
CA ASP A 258 -10.66 1.31 0.11
C ASP A 258 -9.82 0.61 1.19
N GLY A 259 -9.02 1.35 1.95
CA GLY A 259 -8.21 0.76 3.01
C GLY A 259 -7.30 1.75 3.72
N ALA A 260 -6.70 1.30 4.82
CA ALA A 260 -5.72 2.03 5.59
C ALA A 260 -4.68 1.09 6.23
N GLY A 261 -3.49 1.63 6.49
CA GLY A 261 -2.43 0.95 7.24
C GLY A 261 -1.67 1.94 8.11
N ALA A 262 -1.15 1.47 9.24
CA ALA A 262 -0.37 2.28 10.17
C ALA A 262 0.79 1.49 10.76
N LEU A 263 1.93 2.18 10.90
CA LEU A 263 3.13 1.71 11.57
C LEU A 263 3.55 2.73 12.61
N ILE A 264 4.12 2.27 13.72
CA ILE A 264 4.80 3.12 14.69
C ILE A 264 6.28 2.81 14.62
N LEU A 265 7.07 3.87 14.42
CA LEU A 265 8.52 3.81 14.35
C LEU A 265 9.13 4.44 15.59
N ALA A 266 10.23 3.86 16.07
CA ALA A 266 10.91 4.33 17.29
C ALA A 266 12.44 4.32 17.11
N SER A 267 13.12 5.23 17.82
CA SER A 267 14.57 5.23 18.02
C SER A 267 14.98 4.16 19.05
N GLU A 268 16.26 3.79 19.11
CA GLU A 268 16.78 2.94 20.20
C GLU A 268 16.53 3.54 21.59
N LYS A 269 16.60 4.87 21.70
CA LYS A 269 16.30 5.58 22.95
C LYS A 269 14.86 5.34 23.38
N ALA A 270 13.88 5.56 22.50
CA ALA A 270 12.47 5.33 22.81
C ALA A 270 12.16 3.84 23.07
N ILE A 271 12.81 2.91 22.35
CA ILE A 271 12.69 1.47 22.61
C ILE A 271 13.09 1.15 24.07
N LYS A 272 14.21 1.68 24.54
CA LYS A 272 14.69 1.47 25.91
C LYS A 272 13.80 2.16 26.94
N GLU A 273 13.43 3.42 26.67
CA GLU A 273 12.62 4.26 27.58
C GLU A 273 11.24 3.66 27.84
N PHE A 274 10.57 3.20 26.78
CA PHE A 274 9.21 2.66 26.87
C PHE A 274 9.15 1.13 26.88
N ASN A 275 10.32 0.45 26.95
CA ASN A 275 10.41 -1.02 26.91
C ASN A 275 9.65 -1.62 25.72
N LEU A 276 9.85 -1.09 24.53
CA LEU A 276 9.18 -1.52 23.31
C LEU A 276 9.91 -2.73 22.71
N LYS A 277 9.16 -3.60 22.03
CA LYS A 277 9.74 -4.71 21.28
C LYS A 277 9.85 -4.32 19.79
N PRO A 278 11.05 -4.17 19.24
CA PRO A 278 11.19 -3.90 17.83
C PRO A 278 10.80 -5.15 17.00
N LEU A 279 10.10 -4.91 15.89
CA LEU A 279 9.69 -5.94 14.93
C LEU A 279 10.63 -5.98 13.73
N ALA A 280 10.97 -4.80 13.22
CA ALA A 280 11.86 -4.69 12.07
C ALA A 280 12.63 -3.38 12.10
N ARG A 281 13.76 -3.34 11.41
CA ARG A 281 14.49 -2.13 11.08
C ARG A 281 14.17 -1.71 9.64
N PHE A 282 13.91 -0.43 9.40
CA PHE A 282 13.80 0.11 8.05
C PHE A 282 15.19 0.37 7.49
N VAL A 283 15.63 -0.40 6.47
CA VAL A 283 17.03 -0.43 6.02
C VAL A 283 17.31 0.64 4.98
N SER A 284 16.55 0.66 3.90
CA SER A 284 16.79 1.57 2.78
C SER A 284 15.52 1.87 2.00
N PHE A 285 15.58 2.94 1.21
CA PHE A 285 14.54 3.34 0.28
C PHE A 285 15.14 3.94 -0.99
N ALA A 286 14.49 3.72 -2.12
CA ALA A 286 14.83 4.35 -3.38
C ALA A 286 13.58 4.70 -4.18
N VAL A 287 13.64 5.82 -4.87
CA VAL A 287 12.68 6.24 -5.90
C VAL A 287 13.43 6.54 -7.18
N ARG A 288 12.85 6.14 -8.32
CA ARG A 288 13.38 6.44 -9.65
C ARG A 288 12.24 6.88 -10.57
N GLY A 289 12.51 7.88 -11.40
CA GLY A 289 11.64 8.26 -12.51
C GLY A 289 11.86 7.36 -13.71
N VAL A 290 10.77 7.13 -14.45
CA VAL A 290 10.74 6.42 -15.74
C VAL A 290 9.78 7.18 -16.67
N PRO A 291 9.80 6.92 -17.99
CA PRO A 291 8.82 7.53 -18.87
C PRO A 291 7.38 7.29 -18.39
N PRO A 292 6.54 8.35 -18.28
CA PRO A 292 5.21 8.24 -17.69
C PRO A 292 4.32 7.19 -18.35
N GLU A 293 4.45 7.03 -19.67
CA GLU A 293 3.65 6.11 -20.48
C GLU A 293 3.89 4.63 -20.17
N ILE A 294 5.01 4.30 -19.54
CA ILE A 294 5.39 2.95 -19.11
C ILE A 294 5.65 2.90 -17.61
N MET A 295 4.93 3.67 -16.81
CA MET A 295 5.13 3.79 -15.36
C MET A 295 5.24 2.44 -14.63
N GLY A 296 4.64 1.39 -15.20
CA GLY A 296 4.63 0.04 -14.62
C GLY A 296 6.01 -0.54 -14.37
N ILE A 297 7.02 -0.14 -15.16
CA ILE A 297 8.39 -0.66 -15.04
C ILE A 297 9.22 0.06 -13.97
N GLY A 298 8.66 1.06 -13.29
CA GLY A 298 9.40 1.84 -12.27
C GLY A 298 10.19 1.02 -11.26
N PRO A 299 9.70 -0.13 -10.75
CA PRO A 299 10.46 -1.01 -9.88
C PRO A 299 11.78 -1.53 -10.48
N ILE A 300 11.88 -1.69 -11.80
CA ILE A 300 13.12 -2.13 -12.48
C ILE A 300 14.27 -1.17 -12.15
N GLU A 301 13.97 0.13 -12.11
CA GLU A 301 14.96 1.16 -11.79
C GLU A 301 15.14 1.39 -10.28
N ALA A 302 14.09 1.18 -9.47
CA ALA A 302 14.13 1.47 -8.04
C ALA A 302 14.79 0.34 -7.24
N ILE A 303 14.53 -0.93 -7.56
CA ILE A 303 15.03 -2.11 -6.81
C ILE A 303 16.56 -2.14 -6.74
N PRO A 304 17.33 -2.03 -7.86
CA PRO A 304 18.78 -2.08 -7.78
C PRO A 304 19.39 -0.95 -6.92
N VAL A 305 18.73 0.20 -6.91
CA VAL A 305 19.17 1.35 -6.10
C VAL A 305 18.91 1.12 -4.62
N ALA A 306 17.74 0.59 -4.26
CA ALA A 306 17.40 0.25 -2.87
C ALA A 306 18.36 -0.81 -2.31
N LEU A 307 18.66 -1.86 -3.10
CA LEU A 307 19.64 -2.89 -2.74
C LEU A 307 21.03 -2.31 -2.53
N ARG A 308 21.50 -1.45 -3.44
CA ARG A 308 22.80 -0.77 -3.29
C ARG A 308 22.88 0.10 -2.04
N HIS A 309 21.80 0.86 -1.73
CA HIS A 309 21.75 1.67 -0.51
C HIS A 309 21.76 0.81 0.76
N ALA A 310 21.22 -0.41 0.69
CA ALA A 310 21.22 -1.37 1.79
C ALA A 310 22.57 -2.13 1.92
N GLY A 311 23.44 -2.10 0.89
CA GLY A 311 24.61 -2.97 0.82
C GLY A 311 24.26 -4.44 0.63
N LEU A 312 23.09 -4.75 0.02
CA LEU A 312 22.53 -6.08 -0.16
C LEU A 312 22.52 -6.49 -1.64
N LYS A 313 22.48 -7.79 -1.87
CA LYS A 313 22.20 -8.40 -3.17
C LYS A 313 20.73 -8.84 -3.23
N LEU A 314 20.22 -9.08 -4.42
CA LEU A 314 18.85 -9.55 -4.61
C LEU A 314 18.58 -10.87 -3.90
N ASP A 315 19.54 -11.80 -3.90
CA ASP A 315 19.43 -13.12 -3.26
C ASP A 315 19.26 -13.04 -1.73
N ASP A 316 19.73 -11.95 -1.09
CA ASP A 316 19.57 -11.74 0.35
C ASP A 316 18.10 -11.46 0.72
N ILE A 317 17.28 -11.04 -0.24
CA ILE A 317 15.86 -10.77 -0.01
C ILE A 317 15.08 -12.08 -0.01
N GLY A 318 14.48 -12.38 1.15
CA GLY A 318 13.67 -13.59 1.33
C GLY A 318 12.19 -13.41 1.05
N TRP A 319 11.69 -12.16 1.03
CA TRP A 319 10.27 -11.84 0.82
C TRP A 319 10.12 -10.54 0.02
N ILE A 320 9.27 -10.55 -1.02
CA ILE A 320 9.05 -9.40 -1.89
C ILE A 320 7.55 -9.13 -2.02
N GLU A 321 7.10 -7.99 -1.53
CA GLU A 321 5.78 -7.42 -1.80
C GLU A 321 5.89 -6.50 -3.02
N LEU A 322 5.72 -7.06 -4.22
CA LEU A 322 5.63 -6.32 -5.48
C LEU A 322 4.15 -5.97 -5.71
N ASN A 323 3.81 -4.71 -5.70
CA ASN A 323 2.42 -4.30 -5.95
C ASN A 323 1.98 -4.71 -7.37
N GLU A 324 0.94 -5.54 -7.44
CA GLU A 324 0.34 -6.03 -8.68
C GLU A 324 -0.69 -5.03 -9.21
N ALA A 325 -0.26 -3.84 -9.62
CA ALA A 325 -1.19 -2.88 -10.23
C ALA A 325 -1.85 -3.52 -11.47
N PHE A 326 -1.04 -4.24 -12.25
CA PHE A 326 -1.45 -5.05 -13.40
C PHE A 326 -0.54 -6.29 -13.49
N ALA A 327 -1.07 -7.41 -13.95
CA ALA A 327 -0.27 -8.61 -14.17
C ALA A 327 0.84 -8.36 -15.22
N ALA A 328 0.54 -7.61 -16.29
CA ALA A 328 1.51 -7.23 -17.31
C ALA A 328 2.73 -6.52 -16.73
N GLN A 329 2.49 -5.55 -15.83
CA GLN A 329 3.54 -4.79 -15.18
C GLN A 329 4.34 -5.67 -14.19
N ALA A 330 3.66 -6.49 -13.40
CA ALA A 330 4.34 -7.34 -12.42
C ALA A 330 5.26 -8.36 -13.10
N LEU A 331 4.80 -9.01 -14.16
CA LEU A 331 5.60 -9.96 -14.96
C LEU A 331 6.80 -9.28 -15.61
N ALA A 332 6.62 -8.08 -16.21
CA ALA A 332 7.72 -7.32 -16.80
C ALA A 332 8.82 -7.01 -15.78
N VAL A 333 8.44 -6.66 -14.54
CA VAL A 333 9.40 -6.40 -13.46
C VAL A 333 10.08 -7.69 -13.02
N ILE A 334 9.32 -8.77 -12.77
CA ILE A 334 9.85 -10.06 -12.33
C ILE A 334 10.91 -10.58 -13.32
N ASP A 335 10.57 -10.60 -14.60
CA ASP A 335 11.45 -11.14 -15.65
C ASP A 335 12.69 -10.25 -15.86
N THR A 336 12.53 -8.92 -15.89
CA THR A 336 13.64 -8.00 -16.17
C THR A 336 14.63 -7.91 -15.02
N VAL A 337 14.16 -7.89 -13.77
CA VAL A 337 15.01 -7.82 -12.56
C VAL A 337 15.57 -9.19 -12.20
N GLY A 338 14.92 -10.28 -12.65
CA GLY A 338 15.26 -11.65 -12.26
C GLY A 338 14.78 -12.00 -10.85
N LEU A 339 13.59 -11.51 -10.47
CA LEU A 339 13.00 -11.85 -9.16
C LEU A 339 12.59 -13.33 -9.13
N ASP A 340 12.87 -14.01 -8.02
CA ASP A 340 12.34 -15.36 -7.81
C ASP A 340 10.82 -15.30 -7.60
N PRO A 341 9.99 -15.87 -8.50
CA PRO A 341 8.53 -15.84 -8.39
C PRO A 341 7.97 -16.45 -7.12
N ASN A 342 8.73 -17.35 -6.46
CA ASN A 342 8.33 -17.96 -5.19
C ASN A 342 8.47 -17.00 -4.01
N LYS A 343 9.37 -16.01 -4.12
CA LYS A 343 9.55 -14.96 -3.12
C LYS A 343 8.64 -13.76 -3.36
N VAL A 344 8.01 -13.65 -4.56
CA VAL A 344 7.13 -12.53 -4.92
C VAL A 344 5.70 -12.85 -4.49
N ASN A 345 5.15 -11.98 -3.65
CA ASN A 345 3.77 -12.03 -3.18
C ASN A 345 3.34 -13.46 -2.76
N PRO A 346 4.02 -14.11 -1.79
CA PRO A 346 3.68 -15.47 -1.40
C PRO A 346 2.25 -15.61 -0.84
N LEU A 347 1.66 -14.52 -0.35
CA LEU A 347 0.29 -14.45 0.17
C LEU A 347 -0.72 -13.88 -0.84
N GLY A 348 -0.35 -13.77 -2.13
CA GLY A 348 -1.12 -13.05 -3.13
C GLY A 348 -0.88 -11.54 -3.07
N GLY A 349 -1.19 -10.84 -4.14
CA GLY A 349 -0.96 -9.42 -4.28
C GLY A 349 -2.23 -8.61 -4.59
N ALA A 350 -2.06 -7.43 -5.16
CA ALA A 350 -3.13 -6.45 -5.33
C ALA A 350 -4.26 -6.89 -6.28
N ILE A 351 -4.01 -7.81 -7.20
CA ILE A 351 -5.05 -8.36 -8.07
C ILE A 351 -6.11 -9.09 -7.25
N ALA A 352 -5.66 -9.87 -6.26
CA ALA A 352 -6.53 -10.61 -5.36
C ALA A 352 -6.98 -9.78 -4.15
N LEU A 353 -6.06 -9.08 -3.49
CA LEU A 353 -6.29 -8.42 -2.21
C LEU A 353 -6.80 -6.98 -2.36
N GLY A 354 -6.47 -6.31 -3.47
CA GLY A 354 -6.84 -4.92 -3.72
C GLY A 354 -5.67 -3.92 -3.60
N HIS A 355 -5.91 -2.69 -4.10
CA HIS A 355 -4.91 -1.64 -4.19
C HIS A 355 -5.49 -0.28 -3.80
N PRO A 356 -5.67 0.01 -2.51
CA PRO A 356 -6.07 1.34 -2.04
C PRO A 356 -4.86 2.29 -2.11
N LEU A 357 -4.57 2.79 -3.29
CA LEU A 357 -3.43 3.60 -3.75
C LEU A 357 -2.47 4.08 -2.66
N GLY A 358 -2.77 5.21 -2.01
CA GLY A 358 -1.90 5.83 -1.00
C GLY A 358 -1.73 5.03 0.30
N ALA A 359 -2.64 4.11 0.59
CA ALA A 359 -2.54 3.20 1.73
C ALA A 359 -1.66 1.98 1.44
N THR A 360 -1.53 1.57 0.17
CA THR A 360 -0.90 0.29 -0.21
C THR A 360 0.50 0.12 0.35
N GLY A 361 1.32 1.17 0.29
CA GLY A 361 2.69 1.09 0.80
C GLY A 361 2.77 0.80 2.30
N ALA A 362 1.88 1.36 3.11
CA ALA A 362 1.79 1.08 4.55
C ALA A 362 1.23 -0.33 4.82
N ILE A 363 0.19 -0.74 4.07
CA ILE A 363 -0.41 -2.07 4.15
C ILE A 363 0.64 -3.16 3.86
N ARG A 364 1.38 -3.03 2.74
CA ARG A 364 2.42 -4.01 2.36
C ARG A 364 3.62 -3.97 3.30
N SER A 365 3.91 -2.80 3.90
CA SER A 365 4.93 -2.70 4.96
C SER A 365 4.52 -3.50 6.21
N ALA A 366 3.26 -3.44 6.61
CA ALA A 366 2.76 -4.29 7.70
C ALA A 366 2.86 -5.78 7.33
N THR A 367 2.44 -6.17 6.12
CA THR A 367 2.53 -7.55 5.65
C THR A 367 3.97 -8.06 5.66
N VAL A 368 4.94 -7.31 5.10
CA VAL A 368 6.35 -7.75 5.06
C VAL A 368 6.92 -7.90 6.46
N VAL A 369 6.67 -6.95 7.37
CA VAL A 369 7.16 -7.01 8.75
C VAL A 369 6.69 -8.28 9.46
N HIS A 370 5.40 -8.59 9.39
CA HIS A 370 4.84 -9.80 10.01
C HIS A 370 5.29 -11.08 9.30
N ALA A 371 5.40 -11.08 7.97
CA ALA A 371 5.87 -12.23 7.20
C ALA A 371 7.31 -12.61 7.54
N LEU A 372 8.20 -11.62 7.70
CA LEU A 372 9.60 -11.86 8.10
C LEU A 372 9.70 -12.63 9.43
N HIS A 373 8.85 -12.30 10.41
CA HIS A 373 8.80 -13.03 11.67
C HIS A 373 8.22 -14.43 11.51
N ARG A 374 7.08 -14.54 10.85
CA ARG A 374 6.33 -15.78 10.72
C ARG A 374 7.10 -16.85 9.94
N HIS A 375 7.83 -16.43 8.90
CA HIS A 375 8.61 -17.31 8.05
C HIS A 375 10.10 -17.34 8.39
N ASN A 376 10.51 -16.72 9.52
CA ASN A 376 11.91 -16.64 9.98
C ASN A 376 12.89 -16.14 8.89
N LEU A 377 12.48 -15.11 8.14
CA LEU A 377 13.28 -14.49 7.09
C LEU A 377 13.98 -13.24 7.62
N LYS A 378 15.15 -12.90 7.05
CA LYS A 378 15.94 -11.76 7.51
C LYS A 378 15.53 -10.47 6.82
N TYR A 379 15.51 -10.45 5.49
CA TYR A 379 15.22 -9.25 4.70
C TYR A 379 13.97 -9.42 3.85
N GLY A 380 13.20 -8.36 3.78
CA GLY A 380 12.04 -8.23 2.91
C GLY A 380 12.02 -6.89 2.19
N MET A 381 11.33 -6.86 1.05
CA MET A 381 11.21 -5.69 0.20
C MET A 381 9.74 -5.39 -0.09
N VAL A 382 9.38 -4.11 -0.04
CA VAL A 382 8.14 -3.57 -0.62
C VAL A 382 8.50 -2.73 -1.82
N THR A 383 7.93 -3.02 -2.97
CA THR A 383 8.20 -2.28 -4.21
C THR A 383 6.95 -2.09 -5.05
N MET A 384 6.85 -0.98 -5.77
CA MET A 384 5.69 -0.65 -6.56
C MET A 384 5.99 0.34 -7.68
N CYS A 385 5.24 0.20 -8.77
CA CYS A 385 5.13 1.24 -9.77
C CYS A 385 4.28 2.40 -9.24
N VAL A 386 4.52 3.58 -9.77
CA VAL A 386 3.88 4.81 -9.31
C VAL A 386 3.38 5.61 -10.50
N GLY A 387 2.16 6.06 -10.44
CA GLY A 387 1.55 6.90 -11.47
C GLY A 387 2.44 8.07 -11.89
N MET A 388 2.29 8.52 -13.12
CA MET A 388 3.10 9.57 -13.75
C MET A 388 4.59 9.21 -13.92
N GLY A 389 4.94 7.92 -13.92
CA GLY A 389 6.27 7.44 -14.31
C GLY A 389 7.31 7.45 -13.20
N GLN A 390 7.06 6.69 -12.12
CA GLN A 390 8.04 6.47 -11.07
C GLN A 390 8.00 5.01 -10.60
N GLY A 391 9.04 4.60 -9.86
CA GLY A 391 9.08 3.38 -9.08
C GLY A 391 9.65 3.63 -7.70
N ALA A 392 9.20 2.86 -6.72
CA ALA A 392 9.71 2.92 -5.35
C ALA A 392 10.04 1.52 -4.83
N ALA A 393 11.08 1.41 -4.02
CA ALA A 393 11.45 0.19 -3.31
C ALA A 393 11.96 0.51 -1.91
N GLY A 394 11.47 -0.20 -0.89
CA GLY A 394 11.89 -0.09 0.51
C GLY A 394 12.29 -1.45 1.06
N ILE A 395 13.38 -1.52 1.83
CA ILE A 395 13.92 -2.76 2.40
C ILE A 395 13.77 -2.73 3.92
N PHE A 396 13.33 -3.86 4.45
CA PHE A 396 13.10 -4.10 5.87
C PHE A 396 13.95 -5.27 6.33
N GLU A 397 14.47 -5.18 7.55
CA GLU A 397 15.22 -6.25 8.22
C GLU A 397 14.49 -6.67 9.49
N ARG A 398 14.26 -7.96 9.68
CA ARG A 398 13.74 -8.50 10.93
C ARG A 398 14.81 -8.38 12.03
N VAL A 399 14.41 -7.94 13.21
CA VAL A 399 15.24 -7.81 14.41
C VAL A 399 14.72 -8.70 15.53
#